data_91589b33a181d247507dc55882a094c1
#
_entry.id   91589b33a181d247507dc55882a094c1
#
_cell.length_a   1.000
_cell.length_b   1.000
_cell.length_c   1.000
_cell.angle_alpha   90.00
_cell.angle_beta   90.00
_cell.angle_gamma   90.00
#
_symmetry.space_group_name_H-M   'P 1'
#
loop_
_entity.id
_entity.type
_entity.pdbx_description
1 polymer ?
#
loop_
_entity_poly.entity_id
_entity_poly.type
_entity_poly.pdbx_seq_one_letter_code
_entity_poly.pdbx_strand_id
1 'polypeptide(L)' 'MSNVISLMPEEATANEVLETCKDEFEQVLIIGWTEEDLMSAKSTAGLDVKDIIYMIEVFKSVLITAGHD' A
#
# COMPACT_ATOMS: atom_id res chain seq x y z
N MET A 1 -8.51 -8.57 -14.52
CA MET A 1 -7.64 -8.57 -13.33
C MET A 1 -8.44 -8.13 -12.11
N SER A 2 -8.32 -8.85 -11.03
CA SER A 2 -9.04 -8.52 -9.80
C SER A 2 -8.17 -7.66 -8.89
N ASN A 3 -8.78 -6.66 -8.27
CA ASN A 3 -8.13 -5.83 -7.27
C ASN A 3 -8.69 -6.22 -5.91
N VAL A 4 -7.79 -6.52 -4.99
CA VAL A 4 -8.16 -6.95 -3.64
C VAL A 4 -7.49 -6.03 -2.63
N ILE A 5 -8.29 -5.50 -1.72
CA ILE A 5 -7.79 -4.70 -0.61
C ILE A 5 -8.19 -5.40 0.68
N SER A 6 -7.19 -5.73 1.48
CA SER A 6 -7.42 -6.34 2.79
C SER A 6 -6.93 -5.41 3.87
N LEU A 7 -7.79 -5.15 4.84
CA LEU A 7 -7.45 -4.32 5.98
C LEU A 7 -7.17 -5.21 7.18
N MET A 8 -6.09 -4.92 7.87
CA MET A 8 -5.72 -5.65 9.09
C MET A 8 -6.62 -5.24 10.26
N PRO A 9 -6.70 -6.07 11.30
CA PRO A 9 -7.42 -5.70 12.52
C PRO A 9 -6.89 -4.38 13.11
N GLU A 10 -7.75 -3.69 13.83
CA GLU A 10 -7.40 -2.39 14.42
C GLU A 10 -6.16 -2.41 15.32
N GLU A 11 -5.89 -3.53 15.97
CA GLU A 11 -4.74 -3.64 16.86
C GLU A 11 -3.44 -3.97 16.14
N ALA A 12 -3.49 -4.19 14.84
CA ALA A 12 -2.27 -4.57 14.12
C ALA A 12 -1.29 -3.40 14.08
N THR A 13 -0.05 -3.67 14.49
CA THR A 13 1.01 -2.67 14.39
C THR A 13 1.55 -2.60 12.97
N ALA A 14 2.30 -1.54 12.66
CA ALA A 14 2.94 -1.40 11.36
C ALA A 14 3.83 -2.60 11.04
N ASN A 15 4.60 -3.05 12.03
CA ASN A 15 5.50 -4.19 11.83
C ASN A 15 4.72 -5.47 11.55
N GLU A 16 3.59 -5.68 12.21
CA GLU A 16 2.75 -6.85 11.96
C GLU A 16 2.19 -6.82 10.53
N VAL A 17 1.75 -5.65 10.07
CA VAL A 17 1.26 -5.50 8.70
C VAL A 17 2.36 -5.83 7.71
N LEU A 18 3.57 -5.28 7.91
CA LEU A 18 4.71 -5.54 7.02
C LEU A 18 5.07 -7.02 7.00
N GLU A 19 4.99 -7.69 8.14
CA GLU A 19 5.31 -9.11 8.25
C GLU A 19 4.35 -9.96 7.41
N THR A 20 3.07 -9.60 7.36
CA THR A 20 2.08 -10.33 6.58
C THR A 20 2.29 -10.19 5.08
N CYS A 21 3.08 -9.20 4.66
CA CYS A 21 3.33 -8.93 3.24
C CYS A 21 4.55 -9.66 2.69
N LYS A 22 5.29 -10.37 3.52
CA LYS A 22 6.45 -11.11 3.06
C LYS A 22 6.07 -12.14 2.02
N ASP A 23 6.86 -12.18 0.96
CA ASP A 23 6.71 -13.16 -0.13
C ASP A 23 5.38 -13.08 -0.88
N GLU A 24 4.61 -12.02 -0.65
CA GLU A 24 3.31 -11.85 -1.31
C GLU A 24 3.40 -11.05 -2.61
N PHE A 25 4.32 -10.10 -2.66
CA PHE A 25 4.37 -9.15 -3.78
C PHE A 25 5.65 -9.25 -4.59
N GLU A 26 5.50 -9.14 -5.90
CA GLU A 26 6.63 -9.00 -6.80
C GLU A 26 7.12 -7.56 -6.84
N GLN A 27 6.19 -6.62 -6.82
CA GLN A 27 6.47 -5.19 -6.75
C GLN A 27 5.64 -4.59 -5.65
N VAL A 28 6.23 -3.69 -4.87
CA VAL A 28 5.54 -3.11 -3.73
C VAL A 28 5.90 -1.65 -3.54
N LEU A 29 4.92 -0.88 -3.10
CA LEU A 29 5.10 0.49 -2.67
C LEU A 29 4.57 0.59 -1.25
N ILE A 30 5.40 1.06 -0.33
CA ILE A 30 5.02 1.21 1.07
C ILE A 30 5.03 2.69 1.40
N ILE A 31 3.92 3.19 1.92
CA ILE A 31 3.77 4.59 2.32
C ILE A 31 3.30 4.60 3.77
N GLY A 32 3.90 5.44 4.57
CA GLY A 32 3.49 5.50 5.97
C GLY A 32 3.93 6.78 6.66
N TRP A 33 3.49 6.90 7.89
CA TRP A 33 3.90 8.00 8.77
C TRP A 33 4.92 7.48 9.77
N THR A 34 5.97 8.24 9.96
CA THR A 34 6.96 7.93 11.00
C THR A 34 6.46 8.43 12.36
N GLU A 35 7.20 8.09 13.41
CA GLU A 35 6.87 8.59 14.75
C GLU A 35 6.91 10.11 14.84
N GLU A 36 7.66 10.74 13.95
CA GLU A 36 7.82 12.20 13.91
C GLU A 36 6.81 12.88 13.00
N ASP A 37 5.77 12.15 12.57
CA ASP A 37 4.74 12.64 11.68
C ASP A 37 5.25 13.03 10.30
N LEU A 38 6.33 12.41 9.86
CA LEU A 38 6.86 12.60 8.52
C LEU A 38 6.37 11.48 7.61
N MET A 39 6.01 11.83 6.38
CA MET A 39 5.65 10.81 5.40
C MET A 39 6.92 10.12 4.90
N SER A 40 6.90 8.82 4.90
CA SER A 40 8.00 8.02 4.38
C SER A 40 7.45 7.01 3.38
N ALA A 41 8.17 6.83 2.29
CA ALA A 41 7.76 5.86 1.27
C ALA A 41 8.97 5.09 0.79
N LYS A 42 8.76 3.81 0.51
CA LYS A 42 9.78 2.93 -0.04
C LYS A 42 9.16 2.06 -1.12
N SER A 43 9.92 1.78 -2.15
CA SER A 43 9.42 0.97 -3.24
C SER A 43 10.45 -0.05 -3.69
N THR A 44 9.97 -1.07 -4.38
CA THR A 44 10.82 -2.03 -5.05
C THR A 44 11.67 -1.29 -6.10
N ALA A 45 12.91 -1.72 -6.28
CA ALA A 45 13.76 -1.16 -7.31
C ALA A 45 13.13 -1.36 -8.69
N GLY A 46 13.31 -0.39 -9.56
CA GLY A 46 12.77 -0.46 -10.91
C GLY A 46 11.44 0.25 -11.10
N LEU A 47 10.79 0.67 -10.02
CA LEU A 47 9.57 1.47 -10.13
C LEU A 47 9.96 2.93 -10.35
N ASP A 48 9.49 3.52 -11.43
CA ASP A 48 9.72 4.95 -11.66
C ASP A 48 8.52 5.77 -11.17
N VAL A 49 8.61 7.09 -11.33
CA VAL A 49 7.55 8.00 -10.86
C VAL A 49 6.21 7.70 -11.51
N LYS A 50 6.21 7.35 -12.79
CA LYS A 50 4.97 7.02 -13.51
C LYS A 50 4.32 5.77 -12.95
N ASP A 51 5.14 4.75 -12.66
CA ASP A 51 4.63 3.50 -12.09
C ASP A 51 4.02 3.74 -10.72
N ILE A 52 4.69 4.55 -9.91
CA ILE A 52 4.21 4.88 -8.56
C ILE A 52 2.89 5.63 -8.63
N ILE A 53 2.81 6.64 -9.48
CA ILE A 53 1.58 7.42 -9.65
C ILE A 53 0.45 6.52 -10.13
N TYR A 54 0.74 5.63 -11.07
CA TYR A 54 -0.26 4.69 -11.59
C TYR A 54 -0.79 3.78 -10.48
N MET A 55 0.10 3.23 -9.65
CA MET A 55 -0.30 2.38 -8.54
C MET A 55 -1.21 3.11 -7.57
N ILE A 56 -0.87 4.37 -7.25
CA ILE A 56 -1.66 5.19 -6.34
C ILE A 56 -3.04 5.46 -6.93
N GLU A 57 -3.11 5.78 -8.22
CA GLU A 57 -4.38 6.06 -8.87
C GLU A 57 -5.28 4.84 -8.94
N VAL A 58 -4.70 3.67 -9.21
CA VAL A 58 -5.47 2.42 -9.22
C VAL A 58 -6.02 2.14 -7.81
N PHE A 59 -5.19 2.30 -6.80
CA PHE A 59 -5.61 2.08 -5.41
C PHE A 59 -6.74 3.03 -5.02
N LYS A 60 -6.58 4.31 -5.33
CA LYS A 60 -7.59 5.32 -5.06
C LYS A 60 -8.92 4.96 -5.73
N SER A 61 -8.87 4.56 -6.99
CA SER A 61 -10.06 4.18 -7.74
C SER A 61 -10.78 2.99 -7.10
N VAL A 62 -10.02 1.98 -6.68
CA VAL A 62 -10.58 0.80 -6.02
C VAL A 62 -11.24 1.18 -4.70
N LEU A 63 -10.60 2.05 -3.91
CA LEU A 63 -11.15 2.51 -2.64
C LEU A 63 -12.47 3.26 -2.85
N ILE A 64 -12.51 4.15 -3.82
CA ILE A 64 -13.71 4.94 -4.10
C ILE A 64 -14.85 4.03 -4.52
N THR A 65 -14.57 3.06 -5.39
CA THR A 65 -15.58 2.11 -5.85
C THR A 65 -16.10 1.25 -4.70
N ALA A 66 -15.20 0.74 -3.87
CA ALA A 66 -15.57 -0.08 -2.71
C ALA A 66 -16.36 0.73 -1.68
N GLY A 67 -16.05 2.01 -1.57
CA GLY A 67 -16.71 2.88 -0.60
C GLY A 67 -18.16 3.20 -0.92
N HIS A 68 -18.63 2.86 -2.11
CA HIS A 68 -20.01 3.10 -2.53
C HIS A 68 -20.97 1.98 -2.13
N ASP A 69 -20.43 0.92 -1.60
CA ASP A 69 -21.28 -0.21 -1.19
C ASP A 69 -21.71 -0.08 0.29
#